data_56875474565d26e80ea434b678b79871
#
_entry.id   56875474565d26e80ea434b678b79871
#
_cell.length_a   1.000
_cell.length_b   1.000
_cell.length_c   1.000
_cell.angle_alpha   90.00
_cell.angle_beta   90.00
_cell.angle_gamma   90.00
#
_symmetry.space_group_name_H-M   'P 1'
#
loop_
_entity.id
_entity.type
_entity.pdbx_description
1 polymer ?
#
loop_
_entity_poly.entity_id
_entity_poly.type
_entity_poly.pdbx_seq_one_letter_code
_entity_poly.pdbx_strand_id
1 'polypeptide(L)'
;MKKFLAVMLVALSGVALADAPKVANNIEGAAESIAPAFTTPPKDVGNIPITFPHQPPLVPHSIRGLQVTKNANQCLGCLSPDVAPTTGAPRVPESHFLDRDGKRTEGTSPRRYFRLQCHV
;
A
#
# COMPACT_ATOMS: atom_id res chain seq x y z
N MET A 1 -64.84 -17.27 8.83
CA MET A 1 -64.11 -16.32 9.66
C MET A 1 -62.60 -16.61 9.72
N LYS A 2 -62.17 -17.88 9.67
CA LYS A 2 -60.71 -18.22 9.71
C LYS A 2 -59.89 -17.83 8.43
N LYS A 3 -60.56 -17.70 7.29
CA LYS A 3 -59.90 -17.35 6.01
C LYS A 3 -59.59 -15.85 5.88
N PHE A 4 -60.32 -14.98 6.55
CA PHE A 4 -60.06 -13.55 6.54
C PHE A 4 -58.92 -13.14 7.46
N LEU A 5 -58.65 -13.91 8.50
CA LEU A 5 -57.55 -13.64 9.42
C LEU A 5 -56.18 -13.90 8.76
N ALA A 6 -56.11 -14.91 7.89
CA ALA A 6 -54.89 -15.25 7.17
C ALA A 6 -54.48 -14.18 6.14
N VAL A 7 -55.47 -13.54 5.48
CA VAL A 7 -55.22 -12.47 4.50
C VAL A 7 -54.76 -11.19 5.17
N MET A 8 -55.27 -10.88 6.37
CA MET A 8 -54.84 -9.73 7.15
C MET A 8 -53.38 -9.86 7.64
N LEU A 9 -52.93 -11.07 7.99
CA LEU A 9 -51.59 -11.33 8.47
C LEU A 9 -50.51 -11.19 7.36
N VAL A 10 -50.89 -11.51 6.11
CA VAL A 10 -50.01 -11.36 4.96
C VAL A 10 -49.87 -9.89 4.54
N ALA A 11 -50.87 -9.07 4.75
CA ALA A 11 -50.82 -7.65 4.41
C ALA A 11 -49.98 -6.81 5.40
N LEU A 12 -49.77 -7.30 6.63
CA LEU A 12 -48.93 -6.59 7.61
C LEU A 12 -47.43 -6.96 7.55
N SER A 13 -47.08 -8.03 6.83
CA SER A 13 -45.67 -8.46 6.70
C SER A 13 -44.91 -7.78 5.55
N GLY A 14 -45.50 -6.81 4.90
CA GLY A 14 -45.02 -6.28 3.63
C GLY A 14 -44.31 -4.94 3.68
N VAL A 15 -43.99 -4.35 4.82
CA VAL A 15 -43.29 -3.06 4.82
C VAL A 15 -42.31 -2.94 5.97
N ALA A 16 -41.21 -3.60 5.83
CA ALA A 16 -39.97 -3.16 6.47
C ALA A 16 -38.83 -3.31 5.47
N LEU A 17 -38.96 -2.69 4.33
CA LEU A 17 -37.76 -2.20 3.61
C LEU A 17 -37.31 -1.01 4.43
N ALA A 18 -36.56 -1.27 5.49
CA ALA A 18 -35.72 -0.26 6.09
C ALA A 18 -34.84 0.24 4.97
N ASP A 19 -35.01 1.48 4.55
CA ASP A 19 -34.04 2.18 3.75
C ASP A 19 -32.69 1.96 4.45
N ALA A 20 -31.79 1.25 3.78
CA ALA A 20 -30.43 1.16 4.24
C ALA A 20 -29.95 2.60 4.45
N PRO A 21 -29.33 2.93 5.60
CA PRO A 21 -28.85 4.27 5.81
C PRO A 21 -28.00 4.63 4.61
N LYS A 22 -28.44 5.61 3.83
CA LYS A 22 -27.63 6.21 2.79
C LYS A 22 -26.44 6.78 3.54
N VAL A 23 -25.34 6.05 3.54
CA VAL A 23 -24.05 6.62 3.90
C VAL A 23 -23.93 7.80 2.96
N ALA A 24 -24.16 8.99 3.48
CA ALA A 24 -23.92 10.21 2.73
C ALA A 24 -22.42 10.18 2.41
N ASN A 25 -22.10 9.72 1.21
CA ASN A 25 -20.79 9.92 0.66
C ASN A 25 -20.68 11.42 0.45
N ASN A 26 -20.27 12.14 1.48
CA ASN A 26 -19.94 13.57 1.41
C ASN A 26 -18.78 13.85 0.45
N ILE A 27 -18.38 12.84 -0.29
CA ILE A 27 -17.35 12.92 -1.32
C ILE A 27 -17.88 13.61 -2.58
N GLU A 28 -19.20 13.56 -2.84
CA GLU A 28 -19.77 14.21 -4.04
C GLU A 28 -19.76 15.75 -4.02
N GLY A 29 -19.49 16.36 -2.87
CA GLY A 29 -19.35 17.80 -2.72
C GLY A 29 -17.96 18.24 -2.29
N ALA A 30 -17.05 17.32 -2.00
CA ALA A 30 -15.67 17.66 -1.76
C ALA A 30 -15.03 18.07 -3.08
N ALA A 31 -14.55 19.30 -3.17
CA ALA A 31 -13.71 19.73 -4.28
C ALA A 31 -12.59 18.68 -4.41
N GLU A 32 -12.54 18.03 -5.57
CA GLU A 32 -11.51 17.05 -5.85
C GLU A 32 -10.17 17.73 -5.63
N SER A 33 -9.47 17.34 -4.58
CA SER A 33 -8.11 17.80 -4.33
C SER A 33 -7.23 17.18 -5.39
N ILE A 34 -7.10 17.86 -6.52
CA ILE A 34 -6.14 17.45 -7.54
C ILE A 34 -4.77 17.60 -6.92
N ALA A 35 -4.16 16.45 -6.61
CA ALA A 35 -2.78 16.46 -6.14
C ALA A 35 -1.92 17.22 -7.16
N PRO A 36 -1.10 18.19 -6.73
CA PRO A 36 -0.26 18.94 -7.64
C PRO A 36 0.56 17.95 -8.48
N ALA A 37 0.53 18.14 -9.79
CA ALA A 37 1.31 17.30 -10.69
C ALA A 37 2.77 17.38 -10.27
N PHE A 38 3.40 16.24 -10.06
CA PHE A 38 4.85 16.14 -9.85
C PHE A 38 5.54 16.58 -11.16
N THR A 39 5.72 17.88 -11.31
CA THR A 39 6.30 18.47 -12.52
C THR A 39 7.83 18.35 -12.56
N THR A 40 8.45 18.18 -11.42
CA THR A 40 9.90 18.07 -11.32
C THR A 40 10.26 16.74 -10.67
N PRO A 41 10.86 15.79 -11.39
CA PRO A 41 11.40 14.60 -10.73
C PRO A 41 12.44 15.04 -9.71
N PRO A 42 12.48 14.43 -8.51
CA PRO A 42 13.52 14.71 -7.55
C PRO A 42 14.87 14.47 -8.22
N LYS A 43 15.80 15.40 -8.04
CA LYS A 43 17.19 15.22 -8.48
C LYS A 43 17.81 14.10 -7.67
N ASP A 44 18.74 13.39 -8.28
CA ASP A 44 19.62 12.49 -7.54
C ASP A 44 20.47 13.34 -6.57
N VAL A 45 20.22 13.19 -5.28
CA VAL A 45 20.85 14.03 -4.25
C VAL A 45 21.88 13.26 -3.43
N GLY A 46 22.22 12.04 -3.85
CA GLY A 46 23.08 11.16 -3.09
C GLY A 46 22.41 10.64 -1.82
N ASN A 47 23.21 10.26 -0.82
CA ASN A 47 22.66 9.75 0.43
C ASN A 47 21.99 10.87 1.23
N ILE A 48 20.69 10.72 1.47
CA ILE A 48 19.93 11.64 2.30
C ILE A 48 20.19 11.27 3.77
N PRO A 49 20.61 12.22 4.63
CA PRO A 49 20.88 11.93 6.04
C PRO A 49 19.61 11.50 6.78
N ILE A 50 19.76 10.56 7.71
CA ILE A 50 18.68 10.16 8.61
C ILE A 50 18.44 11.26 9.65
N THR A 51 17.18 11.45 10.05
CA THR A 51 16.77 12.46 11.04
C THR A 51 16.51 11.86 12.42
N PHE A 52 16.37 10.54 12.52
CA PHE A 52 16.20 9.82 13.79
C PHE A 52 16.86 8.43 13.75
N PRO A 53 17.22 7.87 14.93
CA PRO A 53 17.83 6.55 15.01
C PRO A 53 16.98 5.45 14.36
N HIS A 54 17.60 4.56 13.61
CA HIS A 54 16.95 3.43 12.91
C HIS A 54 15.95 3.83 11.80
N GLN A 55 15.95 5.07 11.38
CA GLN A 55 15.17 5.49 10.21
C GLN A 55 15.58 4.67 8.98
N PRO A 56 14.60 4.11 8.23
CA PRO A 56 14.90 3.56 6.92
C PRO A 56 15.48 4.63 6.01
N PRO A 57 16.55 4.36 5.26
CA PRO A 57 17.11 5.34 4.34
C PRO A 57 16.06 5.82 3.35
N LEU A 58 16.01 7.12 3.11
CA LEU A 58 15.17 7.71 2.07
C LEU A 58 15.71 7.34 0.68
N VAL A 59 14.81 7.25 -0.30
CA VAL A 59 15.21 6.98 -1.69
C VAL A 59 15.78 8.25 -2.29
N PRO A 60 17.08 8.28 -2.67
CA PRO A 60 17.75 9.52 -3.10
C PRO A 60 17.49 9.88 -4.57
N HIS A 61 16.71 9.10 -5.28
CA HIS A 61 16.47 9.28 -6.71
C HIS A 61 14.98 9.13 -7.03
N SER A 62 14.59 9.50 -8.25
CA SER A 62 13.20 9.33 -8.71
C SER A 62 12.84 7.85 -8.79
N ILE A 63 11.66 7.52 -8.26
CA ILE A 63 11.03 6.19 -8.36
C ILE A 63 9.99 6.14 -9.49
N ARG A 64 9.84 7.20 -10.26
CA ARG A 64 8.88 7.25 -11.36
C ARG A 64 9.20 6.16 -12.40
N GLY A 65 8.19 5.34 -12.70
CA GLY A 65 8.34 4.20 -13.61
C GLY A 65 8.87 2.92 -12.96
N LEU A 66 9.32 2.95 -11.71
CA LEU A 66 9.68 1.75 -10.98
C LEU A 66 8.43 1.09 -10.39
N GLN A 67 8.28 -0.20 -10.62
CA GLN A 67 7.15 -0.97 -10.17
C GLN A 67 7.55 -1.96 -9.07
N VAL A 68 6.71 -2.03 -8.03
CA VAL A 68 6.75 -3.08 -7.02
C VAL A 68 5.39 -3.74 -7.00
N THR A 69 5.31 -4.92 -7.56
CA THR A 69 4.10 -5.75 -7.64
C THR A 69 4.31 -7.05 -6.88
N LYS A 70 3.27 -7.87 -6.77
CA LYS A 70 3.38 -9.20 -6.18
C LYS A 70 4.47 -10.06 -6.83
N ASN A 71 4.66 -9.92 -8.14
CA ASN A 71 5.53 -10.79 -8.93
C ASN A 71 6.83 -10.12 -9.38
N ALA A 72 6.96 -8.82 -9.17
CA ALA A 72 8.14 -8.08 -9.61
C ALA A 72 8.46 -6.93 -8.64
N ASN A 73 9.72 -6.81 -8.29
CA ASN A 73 10.23 -5.73 -7.47
C ASN A 73 11.47 -5.14 -8.16
N GLN A 74 11.24 -4.07 -8.92
CA GLN A 74 12.30 -3.45 -9.72
C GLN A 74 13.40 -2.79 -8.87
N CYS A 75 13.11 -2.44 -7.61
CA CYS A 75 14.14 -1.94 -6.70
C CYS A 75 15.24 -2.99 -6.46
N LEU A 76 14.88 -4.28 -6.42
CA LEU A 76 15.84 -5.37 -6.24
C LEU A 76 16.72 -5.59 -7.47
N GLY A 77 16.34 -5.08 -8.63
CA GLY A 77 17.16 -5.12 -9.84
C GLY A 77 18.49 -4.41 -9.69
N CYS A 78 18.61 -3.44 -8.75
CA CYS A 78 19.88 -2.78 -8.43
C CYS A 78 20.37 -3.10 -7.01
N LEU A 79 19.44 -3.31 -6.06
CA LEU A 79 19.75 -3.39 -4.63
C LEU A 79 19.92 -4.82 -4.11
N SER A 80 19.61 -5.86 -4.93
CA SER A 80 19.78 -7.24 -4.48
C SER A 80 21.25 -7.57 -4.18
N PRO A 81 21.52 -8.52 -3.27
CA PRO A 81 22.88 -8.88 -2.90
C PRO A 81 23.78 -9.24 -4.07
N ASP A 82 23.22 -9.82 -5.11
CA ASP A 82 23.95 -10.33 -6.27
C ASP A 82 24.23 -9.23 -7.30
N VAL A 83 23.34 -8.24 -7.40
CA VAL A 83 23.43 -7.18 -8.42
C VAL A 83 24.04 -5.88 -7.90
N ALA A 84 23.85 -5.57 -6.62
CA ALA A 84 24.34 -4.35 -5.99
C ALA A 84 25.85 -4.09 -6.22
N PRO A 85 26.74 -5.10 -6.17
CA PRO A 85 28.17 -4.89 -6.45
C PRO A 85 28.44 -4.41 -7.87
N THR A 86 27.61 -4.81 -8.84
CA THR A 86 27.77 -4.43 -10.25
C THR A 86 27.21 -3.04 -10.53
N THR A 87 26.12 -2.67 -9.87
CA THR A 87 25.43 -1.38 -10.07
C THR A 87 26.00 -0.26 -9.23
N GLY A 88 26.81 -0.57 -8.20
CA GLY A 88 27.27 0.39 -7.20
C GLY A 88 26.17 0.87 -6.24
N ALA A 89 24.98 0.27 -6.31
CA ALA A 89 23.87 0.60 -5.43
C ALA A 89 24.11 0.02 -4.02
N PRO A 90 23.52 0.63 -2.96
CA PRO A 90 23.60 0.08 -1.62
C PRO A 90 22.92 -1.29 -1.56
N ARG A 91 23.63 -2.26 -1.01
CA ARG A 91 23.11 -3.62 -0.84
C ARG A 91 22.00 -3.67 0.19
N VAL A 92 20.94 -4.42 -0.09
CA VAL A 92 19.88 -4.73 0.89
C VAL A 92 20.49 -5.45 2.09
N PRO A 93 20.29 -4.93 3.32
CA PRO A 93 20.85 -5.55 4.52
C PRO A 93 20.14 -6.87 4.88
N GLU A 94 20.82 -7.70 5.64
CA GLU A 94 20.35 -9.02 6.07
C GLU A 94 18.98 -9.00 6.75
N SER A 95 18.65 -7.92 7.47
CA SER A 95 17.37 -7.74 8.13
C SER A 95 16.15 -7.82 7.19
N HIS A 96 16.35 -7.65 5.88
CA HIS A 96 15.29 -7.77 4.88
C HIS A 96 15.00 -9.21 4.47
N PHE A 97 15.86 -10.12 4.84
CA PHE A 97 15.73 -11.55 4.55
C PHE A 97 15.29 -12.36 5.77
N LEU A 98 15.03 -11.69 6.90
CA LEU A 98 14.55 -12.35 8.12
C LEU A 98 13.03 -12.27 8.21
N ASP A 99 12.40 -13.40 8.52
CA ASP A 99 10.98 -13.46 8.84
C ASP A 99 10.67 -12.88 10.24
N ARG A 100 9.43 -13.06 10.70
CA ARG A 100 9.00 -12.60 12.03
C ARG A 100 9.77 -13.26 13.16
N ASP A 101 10.15 -14.51 12.97
CA ASP A 101 10.82 -15.33 13.99
C ASP A 101 12.35 -15.21 13.91
N GLY A 102 12.85 -14.33 13.06
CA GLY A 102 14.28 -14.12 12.84
C GLY A 102 14.93 -15.19 11.95
N LYS A 103 14.15 -16.09 11.36
CA LYS A 103 14.64 -17.10 10.44
C LYS A 103 14.89 -16.48 9.07
N ARG A 104 16.01 -16.86 8.45
CA ARG A 104 16.33 -16.42 7.08
C ARG A 104 15.38 -17.03 6.06
N THR A 105 14.83 -16.18 5.20
CA THR A 105 14.03 -16.57 4.03
C THR A 105 14.92 -16.66 2.80
N GLU A 106 14.49 -17.41 1.80
CA GLU A 106 15.21 -17.55 0.52
C GLU A 106 15.27 -16.21 -0.23
N GLY A 107 14.16 -15.47 -0.24
CA GLY A 107 14.05 -14.13 -0.82
C GLY A 107 13.81 -13.05 0.24
N THR A 108 13.52 -11.85 -0.21
CA THR A 108 13.12 -10.76 0.70
C THR A 108 11.87 -11.15 1.48
N SER A 109 11.91 -10.98 2.79
CA SER A 109 10.77 -11.25 3.68
C SER A 109 9.52 -10.47 3.22
N PRO A 110 8.32 -11.09 3.22
CA PRO A 110 7.10 -10.44 2.76
C PRO A 110 6.84 -9.06 3.39
N ARG A 111 7.14 -8.90 4.67
CA ARG A 111 6.99 -7.62 5.39
C ARG A 111 7.98 -6.54 4.96
N ARG A 112 9.03 -6.90 4.23
CA ARG A 112 10.07 -6.00 3.72
C ARG A 112 10.04 -5.85 2.21
N TYR A 113 9.10 -6.53 1.56
CA TYR A 113 9.03 -6.59 0.11
C TYR A 113 8.58 -5.27 -0.52
N PHE A 114 7.54 -4.64 0.05
CA PHE A 114 6.99 -3.37 -0.42
C PHE A 114 7.76 -2.19 0.20
N ARG A 115 8.87 -1.85 -0.38
CA ARG A 115 9.84 -0.89 0.15
C ARG A 115 9.28 0.51 0.36
N LEU A 116 8.42 0.97 -0.54
CA LEU A 116 7.84 2.31 -0.49
C LEU A 116 6.90 2.54 0.71
N GLN A 117 6.64 1.52 1.51
CA GLN A 117 5.95 1.67 2.80
C GLN A 117 6.88 2.15 3.92
N CYS A 118 8.19 2.02 3.73
CA CYS A 118 9.20 2.36 4.73
C CYS A 118 10.23 3.36 4.20
N HIS A 119 10.56 3.28 2.93
CA HIS A 119 11.54 4.15 2.27
C HIS A 119 10.79 5.17 1.40
N VAL A 120 10.52 6.34 1.90
CA VAL A 120 9.77 7.43 1.26
C VAL A 120 10.64 8.65 1.07
#